data_cf33115855de43a68d4b1d805f682685
#
_entry.id   cf33115855de43a68d4b1d805f682685
#
_cell.length_a   1.000
_cell.length_b   1.000
_cell.length_c   1.000
_cell.angle_alpha   90.00
_cell.angle_beta   90.00
_cell.angle_gamma   90.00
#
_symmetry.space_group_name_H-M   'P 1'
#
loop_
_entity.id
_entity.type
_entity.pdbx_description
1 polymer ?
#
loop_
_entity_poly.entity_id
_entity_poly.type
_entity_poly.pdbx_seq_one_letter_code
_entity_poly.pdbx_strand_id
1 'polypeptide(L)'
;VLFALNVTVAAISYFVYDFNIEPVLMCIIYSYFSSTVRDNMNRKHQSALRCEIVTDRGEELGREIIAKLHHSVTKIPGKGLYSGKEKDVLVCIVNPTQLNELTKLVNGYPGSFVTVSQVNTVVGNFLRLDSHNMPERELFDPGTK
;
A
#
# COMPACT_ATOMS: atom_id res chain seq x y z
N VAL A 1 -1.45 14.99 -21.55
CA VAL A 1 -0.63 16.22 -21.73
C VAL A 1 0.85 15.86 -21.92
N LEU A 2 1.49 15.07 -21.06
CA LEU A 2 2.91 14.71 -21.17
C LEU A 2 3.27 13.92 -22.44
N PHE A 3 2.41 13.00 -22.86
CA PHE A 3 2.61 12.25 -24.10
C PHE A 3 2.62 13.17 -25.34
N ALA A 4 1.64 14.08 -25.41
CA ALA A 4 1.58 15.06 -26.51
C ALA A 4 2.83 15.95 -26.55
N LEU A 5 3.30 16.39 -25.41
CA LEU A 5 4.53 17.18 -25.29
C LEU A 5 5.77 16.40 -25.79
N ASN A 6 5.91 15.14 -25.41
CA ASN A 6 7.01 14.30 -25.87
C ASN A 6 6.98 14.05 -27.39
N VAL A 7 5.78 13.85 -27.97
CA VAL A 7 5.63 13.71 -29.41
C VAL A 7 6.00 15.00 -30.14
N THR A 8 5.63 16.16 -29.59
CA THR A 8 5.97 17.48 -30.16
C THR A 8 7.50 17.70 -30.13
N VAL A 9 8.15 17.37 -29.01
CA VAL A 9 9.61 17.49 -28.90
C VAL A 9 10.31 16.56 -29.88
N ALA A 10 9.84 15.33 -30.04
CA ALA A 10 10.40 14.38 -31.00
C ALA A 10 10.25 14.88 -32.45
N ALA A 11 9.11 15.47 -32.81
CA ALA A 11 8.88 16.03 -34.13
C ALA A 11 9.78 17.25 -34.43
N ILE A 12 9.94 18.15 -33.45
CA ILE A 12 10.86 19.29 -33.59
C ILE A 12 12.31 18.81 -33.72
N SER A 13 12.70 17.81 -32.93
CA SER A 13 14.02 17.21 -32.98
C SER A 13 14.36 16.68 -34.36
N TYR A 14 13.42 16.05 -35.06
CA TYR A 14 13.60 15.54 -36.42
C TYR A 14 13.97 16.65 -37.42
N PHE A 15 13.40 17.84 -37.32
CA PHE A 15 13.72 18.97 -38.16
C PHE A 15 15.07 19.63 -37.79
N VAL A 16 15.39 19.69 -36.50
CA VAL A 16 16.61 20.36 -36.01
C VAL A 16 17.88 19.54 -36.33
N TYR A 17 17.80 18.21 -36.39
CA TYR A 17 18.92 17.32 -36.64
C TYR A 17 18.97 16.82 -38.10
N ASP A 18 18.69 17.70 -39.07
CA ASP A 18 18.85 17.41 -40.52
C ASP A 18 18.18 16.09 -40.98
N PHE A 19 16.99 15.82 -40.51
CA PHE A 19 16.22 14.61 -40.82
C PHE A 19 16.89 13.31 -40.33
N ASN A 20 17.78 13.39 -39.36
CA ASN A 20 18.37 12.20 -38.75
C ASN A 20 17.41 11.50 -37.82
N ILE A 21 17.23 10.19 -38.01
CA ILE A 21 16.25 9.40 -37.26
C ILE A 21 16.77 8.97 -35.87
N GLU A 22 18.07 9.00 -35.66
CA GLU A 22 18.73 8.54 -34.44
C GLU A 22 18.33 9.33 -33.19
N PRO A 23 18.27 10.68 -33.17
CA PRO A 23 17.73 11.42 -32.01
C PRO A 23 16.29 11.15 -31.71
N VAL A 24 15.46 10.91 -32.73
CA VAL A 24 14.03 10.59 -32.56
C VAL A 24 13.86 9.25 -31.88
N LEU A 25 14.63 8.22 -32.26
CA LEU A 25 14.62 6.91 -31.60
C LEU A 25 15.05 7.02 -30.14
N MET A 26 16.09 7.79 -29.86
CA MET A 26 16.56 8.05 -28.49
C MET A 26 15.50 8.74 -27.63
N CYS A 27 14.77 9.71 -28.17
CA CYS A 27 13.64 10.35 -27.49
C CYS A 27 12.52 9.38 -27.15
N ILE A 28 12.17 8.46 -28.07
CA ILE A 28 11.14 7.45 -27.85
C ILE A 28 11.57 6.48 -26.74
N ILE A 29 12.80 5.96 -26.81
CA ILE A 29 13.34 5.04 -25.80
C ILE A 29 13.34 5.72 -24.44
N TYR A 30 13.86 6.94 -24.34
CA TYR A 30 13.88 7.71 -23.08
C TYR A 30 12.48 7.93 -22.51
N SER A 31 11.51 8.31 -23.35
CA SER A 31 10.12 8.53 -22.96
C SER A 31 9.48 7.26 -22.42
N TYR A 32 9.73 6.11 -23.04
CA TYR A 32 9.23 4.81 -22.60
C TYR A 32 9.80 4.43 -21.22
N PHE A 33 11.11 4.51 -21.04
CA PHE A 33 11.76 4.24 -19.75
C PHE A 33 11.27 5.18 -18.65
N SER A 34 11.23 6.47 -18.92
CA SER A 34 10.79 7.49 -17.98
C SER A 34 9.33 7.27 -17.54
N SER A 35 8.44 6.90 -18.47
CA SER A 35 7.06 6.57 -18.16
C SER A 35 6.95 5.33 -17.28
N THR A 36 7.67 4.26 -17.62
CA THR A 36 7.66 3.00 -16.88
C THR A 36 8.15 3.17 -15.44
N VAL A 37 9.25 3.94 -15.26
CA VAL A 37 9.78 4.24 -13.92
C VAL A 37 8.76 5.04 -13.10
N ARG A 38 8.15 6.07 -13.69
CA ARG A 38 7.15 6.89 -13.02
C ARG A 38 5.92 6.09 -12.61
N ASP A 39 5.41 5.23 -13.48
CA ASP A 39 4.26 4.39 -13.21
C ASP A 39 4.53 3.40 -12.08
N ASN A 40 5.73 2.80 -12.05
CA ASN A 40 6.13 1.91 -10.98
C ASN A 40 6.28 2.64 -9.63
N MET A 41 6.78 3.86 -9.63
CA MET A 41 6.88 4.67 -8.41
C MET A 41 5.51 5.07 -7.89
N ASN A 42 4.59 5.50 -8.76
CA ASN A 42 3.25 5.91 -8.37
C ASN A 42 2.42 4.75 -7.81
N ARG A 43 2.55 3.55 -8.37
CA ARG A 43 1.84 2.35 -7.85
C ARG A 43 2.22 2.00 -6.43
N LYS A 44 3.47 2.19 -6.05
CA LYS A 44 3.95 1.91 -4.68
C LYS A 44 3.37 2.85 -3.63
N HIS A 45 3.04 4.08 -4.00
CA HIS A 45 2.49 5.08 -3.09
C HIS A 45 0.97 4.99 -2.85
N GLN A 46 0.24 4.31 -3.72
CA GLN A 46 -1.23 4.26 -3.65
C GLN A 46 -1.79 2.91 -3.17
N SER A 47 -0.95 1.92 -2.97
CA SER A 47 -1.39 0.59 -2.54
C SER A 47 -1.56 0.52 -1.04
N ALA A 48 -2.74 0.07 -0.60
CA ALA A 48 -2.97 -0.39 0.76
C ALA A 48 -2.81 -1.92 0.80
N LEU A 49 -2.46 -2.45 1.96
CA LEU A 49 -2.35 -3.89 2.18
C LEU A 49 -3.43 -4.33 3.16
N ARG A 50 -4.26 -5.28 2.75
CA ARG A 50 -5.17 -5.98 3.64
C ARG A 50 -4.43 -7.15 4.26
N CYS A 51 -4.36 -7.14 5.58
CA CYS A 51 -3.74 -8.18 6.36
C CYS A 51 -4.80 -8.95 7.12
N GLU A 52 -4.82 -10.27 6.95
CA GLU A 52 -5.65 -11.20 7.69
C GLU A 52 -4.73 -12.03 8.58
N ILE A 53 -4.91 -11.90 9.90
CA ILE A 53 -4.06 -12.53 10.90
C ILE A 53 -4.89 -13.56 11.64
N VAL A 54 -4.47 -14.81 11.59
CA VAL A 54 -5.10 -15.89 12.35
C VAL A 54 -4.28 -16.14 13.60
N THR A 55 -4.91 -16.05 14.77
CA THR A 55 -4.24 -16.16 16.08
C THR A 55 -5.15 -16.75 17.14
N ASP A 56 -4.56 -17.32 18.18
CA ASP A 56 -5.28 -17.78 19.39
C ASP A 56 -5.47 -16.63 20.41
N ARG A 57 -4.75 -15.50 20.23
CA ARG A 57 -4.71 -14.35 21.14
C ARG A 57 -5.16 -13.06 20.44
N GLY A 58 -6.35 -13.10 19.81
CA GLY A 58 -6.82 -12.00 18.98
C GLY A 58 -6.96 -10.67 19.72
N GLU A 59 -7.39 -10.65 20.97
CA GLU A 59 -7.56 -9.40 21.73
C GLU A 59 -6.23 -8.75 22.08
N GLU A 60 -5.25 -9.52 22.55
CA GLU A 60 -3.93 -8.99 22.89
C GLU A 60 -3.23 -8.39 21.65
N LEU A 61 -3.14 -9.22 20.61
CA LEU A 61 -2.51 -8.78 19.36
C LEU A 61 -3.24 -7.61 18.71
N GLY A 62 -4.56 -7.61 18.74
CA GLY A 62 -5.37 -6.51 18.21
C GLY A 62 -5.12 -5.19 18.94
N ARG A 63 -5.02 -5.20 20.27
CA ARG A 63 -4.68 -4.02 21.06
C ARG A 63 -3.25 -3.52 20.78
N GLU A 64 -2.28 -4.42 20.62
CA GLU A 64 -0.92 -4.02 20.24
C GLU A 64 -0.85 -3.40 18.85
N ILE A 65 -1.58 -3.95 17.87
CA ILE A 65 -1.65 -3.38 16.52
C ILE A 65 -2.24 -1.97 16.56
N ILE A 66 -3.35 -1.77 17.30
CA ILE A 66 -3.97 -0.45 17.44
C ILE A 66 -3.00 0.54 18.12
N ALA A 67 -2.32 0.12 19.18
CA ALA A 67 -1.42 0.98 19.94
C ALA A 67 -0.16 1.39 19.14
N LYS A 68 0.40 0.49 18.33
CA LYS A 68 1.67 0.72 17.61
C LYS A 68 1.47 1.27 16.20
N LEU A 69 0.47 0.75 15.49
CA LEU A 69 0.25 1.10 14.08
C LEU A 69 -0.85 2.14 13.86
N HIS A 70 -1.64 2.44 14.92
CA HIS A 70 -2.77 3.39 14.87
C HIS A 70 -3.81 3.07 13.80
N HIS A 71 -3.98 1.79 13.47
CA HIS A 71 -4.99 1.30 12.52
C HIS A 71 -6.10 0.56 13.23
N SER A 72 -7.32 0.67 12.68
CA SER A 72 -8.46 -0.11 13.14
C SER A 72 -8.26 -1.59 12.80
N VAL A 73 -8.64 -2.45 13.74
CA VAL A 73 -8.59 -3.91 13.60
C VAL A 73 -9.98 -4.48 13.82
N THR A 74 -10.45 -5.29 12.89
CA THR A 74 -11.71 -6.00 13.02
C THR A 74 -11.44 -7.44 13.41
N LYS A 75 -12.01 -7.87 14.54
CA LYS A 75 -11.91 -9.24 15.05
C LYS A 75 -13.10 -10.06 14.56
N ILE A 76 -12.83 -11.21 13.97
CA ILE A 76 -13.82 -12.18 13.53
C ILE A 76 -13.54 -13.50 14.26
N PRO A 77 -14.43 -13.98 15.13
CA PRO A 77 -14.25 -15.27 15.79
C PRO A 77 -14.41 -16.41 14.78
N GLY A 78 -13.56 -17.41 14.88
CA GLY A 78 -13.57 -18.58 14.01
C GLY A 78 -13.16 -19.84 14.75
N LYS A 79 -13.29 -20.98 14.08
CA LYS A 79 -12.87 -22.28 14.61
C LYS A 79 -12.02 -23.01 13.57
N GLY A 80 -10.84 -23.45 13.97
CA GLY A 80 -9.99 -24.25 13.12
C GLY A 80 -10.59 -25.65 12.92
N LEU A 81 -10.99 -26.00 11.72
CA LEU A 81 -11.65 -27.29 11.44
C LEU A 81 -10.72 -28.48 11.67
N TYR A 82 -9.43 -28.33 11.42
CA TYR A 82 -8.44 -29.40 11.64
C TYR A 82 -8.12 -29.59 13.12
N SER A 83 -7.90 -28.50 13.85
CA SER A 83 -7.50 -28.54 15.26
C SER A 83 -8.65 -28.61 16.25
N GLY A 84 -9.88 -28.25 15.81
CA GLY A 84 -11.05 -28.08 16.66
C GLY A 84 -10.97 -26.88 17.61
N LYS A 85 -9.87 -26.11 17.59
CA LYS A 85 -9.62 -24.98 18.49
C LYS A 85 -10.28 -23.70 18.01
N GLU A 86 -10.71 -22.89 18.96
CA GLU A 86 -11.15 -21.52 18.65
C GLU A 86 -9.95 -20.68 18.21
N LYS A 87 -10.16 -19.87 17.21
CA LYS A 87 -9.19 -18.94 16.63
C LYS A 87 -9.86 -17.62 16.30
N ASP A 88 -9.12 -16.55 16.45
CA ASP A 88 -9.56 -15.23 16.02
C ASP A 88 -8.88 -14.87 14.69
N VAL A 89 -9.67 -14.32 13.79
CA VAL A 89 -9.17 -13.72 12.53
C VAL A 89 -9.23 -12.21 12.68
N LEU A 90 -8.07 -11.57 12.69
CA LEU A 90 -7.95 -10.12 12.74
C LEU A 90 -7.77 -9.60 11.33
N VAL A 91 -8.64 -8.69 10.91
CA VAL A 91 -8.55 -8.03 9.61
C VAL A 91 -8.16 -6.58 9.84
N CYS A 92 -7.05 -6.17 9.24
CA CYS A 92 -6.60 -4.77 9.26
C CYS A 92 -6.08 -4.34 7.88
N ILE A 93 -6.16 -3.05 7.62
CA ILE A 93 -5.62 -2.43 6.40
C ILE A 93 -4.46 -1.54 6.83
N VAL A 94 -3.29 -1.79 6.28
CA VAL A 94 -2.05 -1.08 6.63
C VAL A 94 -1.35 -0.54 5.39
N ASN A 95 -0.49 0.45 5.59
CA ASN A 95 0.39 0.93 4.54
C ASN A 95 1.55 -0.04 4.30
N PRO A 96 2.09 -0.13 3.08
CA PRO A 96 3.22 -1.00 2.76
C PRO A 96 4.45 -0.76 3.66
N THR A 97 4.65 0.47 4.11
CA THR A 97 5.76 0.84 5.02
C THR A 97 5.64 0.22 6.40
N GLN A 98 4.41 -0.03 6.86
CA GLN A 98 4.10 -0.57 8.18
C GLN A 98 4.06 -2.11 8.21
N LEU A 99 4.11 -2.77 7.04
CA LEU A 99 4.04 -4.23 6.95
C LEU A 99 5.16 -4.91 7.75
N ASN A 100 6.36 -4.35 7.72
CA ASN A 100 7.51 -4.92 8.46
C ASN A 100 7.29 -4.90 9.98
N GLU A 101 6.68 -3.83 10.48
CA GLU A 101 6.35 -3.69 11.89
C GLU A 101 5.22 -4.64 12.30
N LEU A 102 4.16 -4.73 11.49
CA LEU A 102 3.09 -5.69 11.68
C LEU A 102 3.63 -7.13 11.71
N THR A 103 4.52 -7.48 10.78
CA THR A 103 5.11 -8.82 10.72
C THR A 103 5.93 -9.14 11.98
N LYS A 104 6.67 -8.17 12.51
CA LYS A 104 7.41 -8.34 13.77
C LYS A 104 6.46 -8.59 14.95
N LEU A 105 5.33 -7.88 15.00
CA LEU A 105 4.31 -8.09 16.03
C LEU A 105 3.72 -9.49 15.95
N VAL A 106 3.29 -9.93 14.77
CA VAL A 106 2.69 -11.25 14.57
C VAL A 106 3.68 -12.37 14.93
N ASN A 107 4.95 -12.23 14.58
CA ASN A 107 6.00 -13.19 14.91
C ASN A 107 6.26 -13.33 16.43
N GLY A 108 5.88 -12.34 17.22
CA GLY A 108 5.89 -12.42 18.69
C GLY A 108 4.83 -13.36 19.28
N TYR A 109 3.86 -13.79 18.49
CA TYR A 109 2.75 -14.65 18.91
C TYR A 109 2.86 -16.04 18.27
N PRO A 110 3.39 -17.06 18.96
CA PRO A 110 3.56 -18.40 18.41
C PRO A 110 2.22 -19.01 17.96
N GLY A 111 2.21 -19.62 16.79
CA GLY A 111 1.00 -20.22 16.21
C GLY A 111 0.11 -19.23 15.45
N SER A 112 0.53 -17.98 15.35
CA SER A 112 -0.13 -16.96 14.52
C SER A 112 0.51 -16.88 13.14
N PHE A 113 -0.29 -16.55 12.14
CA PHE A 113 0.20 -16.27 10.79
C PHE A 113 -0.60 -15.12 10.16
N VAL A 114 0.02 -14.42 9.23
CA VAL A 114 -0.58 -13.31 8.51
C VAL A 114 -0.61 -13.61 7.01
N THR A 115 -1.77 -13.38 6.40
CA THR A 115 -1.95 -13.36 4.94
C THR A 115 -2.06 -11.92 4.49
N VAL A 116 -1.25 -11.53 3.51
CA VAL A 116 -1.21 -10.17 3.00
C VAL A 116 -1.74 -10.14 1.57
N SER A 117 -2.74 -9.31 1.33
CA SER A 117 -3.34 -9.08 0.02
C SER A 117 -3.21 -7.62 -0.37
N GLN A 118 -2.85 -7.35 -1.61
CA GLN A 118 -2.78 -5.99 -2.12
C GLN A 118 -4.19 -5.47 -2.45
N VAL A 119 -4.53 -4.30 -1.93
CA VAL A 119 -5.79 -3.62 -2.21
C VAL A 119 -5.56 -2.48 -3.18
N ASN A 120 -6.23 -2.53 -4.32
CA ASN A 120 -6.05 -1.52 -5.36
C ASN A 120 -6.71 -0.18 -5.00
N THR A 121 -7.81 -0.22 -4.26
CA THR A 121 -8.56 1.00 -3.91
C THR A 121 -9.22 0.83 -2.53
N VAL A 122 -9.01 1.80 -1.66
CA VAL A 122 -9.73 1.93 -0.39
C VAL A 122 -10.54 3.21 -0.46
N VAL A 123 -11.86 3.08 -0.30
CA VAL A 123 -12.80 4.20 -0.29
C VAL A 123 -13.35 4.34 1.13
N GLY A 124 -13.28 5.52 1.70
CA GLY A 124 -13.75 5.80 3.05
C GLY A 124 -12.72 6.52 3.90
N ASN A 125 -12.96 6.56 5.21
CA ASN A 125 -12.09 7.24 6.18
C ASN A 125 -10.86 6.38 6.53
N PHE A 126 -9.96 6.23 5.57
CA PHE A 126 -8.68 5.54 5.74
C PHE A 126 -7.56 6.55 5.94
N LEU A 127 -6.92 6.53 7.11
CA LEU A 127 -5.76 7.36 7.40
C LEU A 127 -4.58 6.97 6.51
N ARG A 128 -4.31 7.79 5.52
CA ARG A 128 -3.06 7.73 4.76
C ARG A 128 -1.99 8.46 5.58
N LEU A 129 -1.00 7.72 6.04
CA LEU A 129 0.19 8.34 6.59
C LEU A 129 1.03 8.83 5.41
N ASP A 130 1.08 10.15 5.23
CA ASP A 130 2.05 10.78 4.36
C ASP A 130 3.47 10.52 4.88
N SER A 131 4.46 10.63 3.99
CA SER A 131 5.87 10.29 4.19
C SER A 131 6.56 11.00 5.38
N HIS A 132 5.87 11.85 6.11
CA HIS A 132 6.34 12.58 7.30
C HIS A 132 5.81 12.06 8.64
N ASN A 133 5.19 10.88 8.68
CA ASN A 133 4.83 10.19 9.94
C ASN A 133 4.05 11.04 10.97
N MET A 134 3.37 12.08 10.51
CA MET A 134 2.43 12.85 11.33
C MET A 134 1.00 12.45 10.93
N PRO A 135 0.22 11.90 11.87
CA PRO A 135 -1.21 11.79 11.64
C PRO A 135 -1.77 13.21 11.53
N GLU A 136 -2.28 13.59 10.37
CA GLU A 136 -3.22 14.70 10.33
C GLU A 136 -4.36 14.34 11.28
N ARG A 137 -4.39 15.03 12.42
CA ARG A 137 -5.44 14.92 13.41
C ARG A 137 -6.73 15.48 12.81
N GLU A 138 -7.55 14.62 12.29
CA GLU A 138 -8.99 14.78 12.45
C GLU A 138 -9.52 13.53 13.14
N LEU A 139 -9.40 13.59 14.41
CA LEU A 139 -10.32 13.30 15.46
C LEU A 139 -11.47 12.36 15.07
N PHE A 140 -11.28 11.13 15.41
CA PHE A 140 -12.39 10.34 15.91
C PHE A 140 -12.78 10.94 17.29
N ASP A 141 -13.77 11.84 17.29
CA ASP A 141 -14.47 12.28 18.50
C ASP A 141 -15.49 11.19 18.87
N PRO A 142 -15.32 10.47 19.99
CA PRO A 142 -16.29 9.44 20.40
C PRO A 142 -17.58 10.03 20.98
N GLY A 143 -17.84 11.32 20.81
CA GLY A 143 -18.90 12.07 21.50
C GLY A 143 -20.08 12.53 20.66
N THR A 144 -20.16 12.30 19.37
CA THR A 144 -21.37 12.62 18.59
C THR A 144 -22.17 11.37 18.25
N LYS A 145 -23.24 11.21 19.02
CA LYS A 145 -24.36 10.30 18.74
C LYS A 145 -25.08 10.70 17.47
#